data_22dd2d47b4aa212ccfa7b3397bebf12e
#
_entry.id   22dd2d47b4aa212ccfa7b3397bebf12e
#
_cell.length_a   1.000
_cell.length_b   1.000
_cell.length_c   1.000
_cell.angle_alpha   90.00
_cell.angle_beta   90.00
_cell.angle_gamma   90.00
#
_symmetry.space_group_name_H-M   'P 1'
#
loop_
_entity.id
_entity.type
_entity.pdbx_description
1 polymer ?
#
loop_
_entity_poly.entity_id
_entity_poly.type
_entity_poly.pdbx_seq_one_letter_code
_entity_poly.pdbx_strand_id
1 'polypeptide(L)'
;SAYTLNHLPVFKKMDEYNLSLIEQPLGYDDIFDHAKLQREIKTDLCLDESIHSLGDTRAAIEMGSCRIINIKPGRVGGYTESKKIHDYCASKNIPVWHGGMLESGIGRAGNVALASLPNFILPSDLSPNRKYYTEDIVETLFELNPDGTITVPTGPGIGVEVNMKALEKYTVKKCEQKA
;
A
#
# COMPACT_ATOMS: atom_id res chain seq x y z
N SER A 1 3.03 -5.57 -13.55
CA SER A 1 4.42 -5.69 -14.08
C SER A 1 4.59 -6.77 -15.16
N ALA A 2 3.51 -7.33 -15.71
CA ALA A 2 3.59 -8.48 -16.65
C ALA A 2 3.37 -8.10 -18.13
N TYR A 3 2.90 -6.89 -18.39
CA TYR A 3 2.49 -6.46 -19.71
C TYR A 3 3.41 -5.36 -20.28
N THR A 4 3.19 -5.03 -21.56
CA THR A 4 3.84 -3.93 -22.27
C THR A 4 2.79 -3.16 -23.08
N LEU A 5 3.15 -2.03 -23.70
CA LEU A 5 2.23 -1.29 -24.58
C LEU A 5 1.74 -2.12 -25.78
N ASN A 6 2.42 -3.19 -26.16
CA ASN A 6 1.93 -4.10 -27.19
C ASN A 6 0.60 -4.79 -26.81
N HIS A 7 0.28 -4.81 -25.50
CA HIS A 7 -0.98 -5.36 -24.99
C HIS A 7 -2.12 -4.31 -24.90
N LEU A 8 -1.93 -3.11 -25.46
CA LEU A 8 -2.96 -2.06 -25.46
C LEU A 8 -4.34 -2.55 -25.94
N PRO A 9 -4.46 -3.42 -26.97
CA PRO A 9 -5.77 -3.95 -27.35
C PRO A 9 -6.47 -4.75 -26.25
N VAL A 10 -5.71 -5.40 -25.37
CA VAL A 10 -6.27 -6.12 -24.20
C VAL A 10 -6.79 -5.12 -23.18
N PHE A 11 -6.02 -4.09 -22.85
CA PHE A 11 -6.44 -3.06 -21.90
C PHE A 11 -7.69 -2.30 -22.39
N LYS A 12 -7.80 -2.01 -23.69
CA LYS A 12 -9.01 -1.41 -24.27
C LYS A 12 -10.24 -2.30 -24.12
N LYS A 13 -10.08 -3.62 -24.20
CA LYS A 13 -11.18 -4.56 -23.92
C LYS A 13 -11.52 -4.60 -22.42
N MET A 14 -10.52 -4.46 -21.53
CA MET A 14 -10.77 -4.41 -20.10
C MET A 14 -11.60 -3.21 -19.67
N ASP A 15 -11.53 -2.09 -20.39
CA ASP A 15 -12.37 -0.91 -20.15
C ASP A 15 -13.89 -1.20 -20.23
N GLU A 16 -14.28 -2.26 -20.94
CA GLU A 16 -15.69 -2.67 -21.06
C GLU A 16 -16.26 -3.25 -19.75
N TYR A 17 -15.40 -3.66 -18.83
CA TYR A 17 -15.79 -4.29 -17.56
C TYR A 17 -15.98 -3.31 -16.40
N ASN A 18 -15.81 -2.01 -16.62
CA ASN A 18 -15.97 -0.99 -15.57
C ASN A 18 -15.13 -1.28 -14.32
N LEU A 19 -13.87 -1.64 -14.50
CA LEU A 19 -12.96 -1.90 -13.39
C LEU A 19 -12.74 -0.64 -12.54
N SER A 20 -12.61 -0.82 -11.25
CA SER A 20 -12.28 0.28 -10.32
C SER A 20 -10.88 0.83 -10.58
N LEU A 21 -9.93 -0.02 -10.93
CA LEU A 21 -8.57 0.33 -11.30
C LEU A 21 -7.87 -0.85 -12.02
N ILE A 22 -6.72 -0.55 -12.63
CA ILE A 22 -5.74 -1.56 -13.08
C ILE A 22 -4.42 -1.21 -12.40
N GLU A 23 -3.91 -2.13 -11.55
CA GLU A 23 -2.70 -1.91 -10.78
C GLU A 23 -1.45 -2.37 -11.53
N GLN A 24 -0.45 -1.50 -11.60
CA GLN A 24 0.92 -1.73 -12.10
C GLN A 24 0.99 -2.68 -13.31
N PRO A 25 0.28 -2.42 -14.40
CA PRO A 25 0.23 -3.36 -15.51
C PRO A 25 1.58 -3.51 -16.23
N LEU A 26 2.36 -2.44 -16.36
CA LEU A 26 3.63 -2.42 -17.06
C LEU A 26 4.82 -2.63 -16.11
N GLY A 27 6.05 -2.46 -16.60
CA GLY A 27 7.27 -2.62 -15.82
C GLY A 27 7.30 -1.82 -14.52
N TYR A 28 7.96 -2.34 -13.50
CA TYR A 28 7.99 -1.74 -12.16
C TYR A 28 8.73 -0.39 -12.11
N ASP A 29 9.59 -0.11 -13.07
CA ASP A 29 10.37 1.13 -13.21
C ASP A 29 9.87 2.04 -14.36
N ASP A 30 8.76 1.66 -15.00
CA ASP A 30 8.27 2.31 -16.21
C ASP A 30 7.12 3.27 -15.94
N ILE A 31 7.43 4.46 -15.43
CA ILE A 31 6.46 5.56 -15.28
C ILE A 31 6.04 6.12 -16.65
N PHE A 32 6.94 6.10 -17.64
CA PHE A 32 6.74 6.76 -18.92
C PHE A 32 5.70 6.07 -19.81
N ASP A 33 5.78 4.75 -19.97
CA ASP A 33 4.81 4.01 -20.78
C ASP A 33 3.47 3.86 -20.07
N HIS A 34 3.44 3.88 -18.72
CA HIS A 34 2.18 4.00 -17.97
C HIS A 34 1.44 5.30 -18.34
N ALA A 35 2.16 6.41 -18.54
CA ALA A 35 1.53 7.66 -18.98
C ALA A 35 0.91 7.55 -20.39
N LYS A 36 1.54 6.81 -21.29
CA LYS A 36 0.96 6.53 -22.61
C LYS A 36 -0.27 5.65 -22.49
N LEU A 37 -0.18 4.58 -21.69
CA LEU A 37 -1.30 3.67 -21.48
C LEU A 37 -2.51 4.39 -20.87
N GLN A 38 -2.30 5.22 -19.83
CA GLN A 38 -3.40 5.94 -19.19
C GLN A 38 -4.16 6.89 -20.12
N ARG A 39 -3.50 7.45 -21.15
CA ARG A 39 -4.16 8.29 -22.15
C ARG A 39 -5.05 7.49 -23.09
N GLU A 40 -4.79 6.22 -23.28
CA GLU A 40 -5.46 5.34 -24.22
C GLU A 40 -6.63 4.56 -23.63
N ILE A 41 -6.76 4.55 -22.28
CA ILE A 41 -7.80 3.79 -21.56
C ILE A 41 -8.55 4.70 -20.59
N LYS A 42 -9.79 4.32 -20.29
CA LYS A 42 -10.67 5.02 -19.34
C LYS A 42 -10.41 4.61 -17.91
N THR A 43 -10.18 3.31 -17.70
CA THR A 43 -9.92 2.73 -16.38
C THR A 43 -8.70 3.40 -15.75
N ASP A 44 -8.81 3.79 -14.49
CA ASP A 44 -7.72 4.44 -13.77
C ASP A 44 -6.57 3.46 -13.52
N LEU A 45 -5.37 3.85 -13.90
CA LEU A 45 -4.17 3.13 -13.52
C LEU A 45 -3.78 3.48 -12.07
N CYS A 46 -3.42 2.46 -11.33
CA CYS A 46 -2.79 2.57 -10.01
C CYS A 46 -1.32 2.19 -10.13
N LEU A 47 -0.42 2.98 -9.58
CA LEU A 47 0.99 2.60 -9.47
C LEU A 47 1.31 2.09 -8.07
N ASP A 48 2.01 0.99 -8.03
CA ASP A 48 2.52 0.29 -6.85
C ASP A 48 4.05 0.26 -6.88
N GLU A 49 4.63 -0.70 -7.56
CA GLU A 49 6.08 -0.96 -7.57
C GLU A 49 6.91 0.18 -8.16
N SER A 50 6.34 1.04 -8.99
CA SER A 50 7.03 2.22 -9.52
C SER A 50 7.19 3.35 -8.49
N ILE A 51 6.54 3.27 -7.34
CA ILE A 51 6.50 4.34 -6.34
C ILE A 51 7.39 3.99 -5.14
N HIS A 52 8.61 4.54 -5.10
CA HIS A 52 9.56 4.35 -4.01
C HIS A 52 9.74 5.61 -3.15
N SER A 53 9.30 6.77 -3.64
CA SER A 53 9.51 8.06 -3.00
C SER A 53 8.45 9.08 -3.37
N LEU A 54 8.44 10.21 -2.67
CA LEU A 54 7.67 11.39 -3.09
C LEU A 54 8.11 11.89 -4.48
N GLY A 55 9.39 11.74 -4.83
CA GLY A 55 9.92 12.11 -6.14
C GLY A 55 9.25 11.33 -7.28
N ASP A 56 9.18 10.00 -7.14
CA ASP A 56 8.51 9.12 -8.11
C ASP A 56 7.01 9.43 -8.19
N THR A 57 6.37 9.67 -7.05
CA THR A 57 4.95 10.05 -6.99
C THR A 57 4.69 11.33 -7.76
N ARG A 58 5.53 12.35 -7.58
CA ARG A 58 5.42 13.62 -8.32
C ARG A 58 5.59 13.39 -9.81
N ALA A 59 6.63 12.69 -10.21
CA ALA A 59 6.89 12.39 -11.63
C ALA A 59 5.70 11.65 -12.26
N ALA A 60 5.18 10.61 -11.59
CA ALA A 60 4.05 9.84 -12.07
C ALA A 60 2.78 10.69 -12.27
N ILE A 61 2.46 11.54 -11.28
CA ILE A 61 1.27 12.40 -11.35
C ILE A 61 1.45 13.50 -12.41
N GLU A 62 2.60 14.16 -12.45
CA GLU A 62 2.86 15.26 -13.41
C GLU A 62 2.91 14.75 -14.87
N MET A 63 3.36 13.51 -15.09
CA MET A 63 3.32 12.87 -16.41
C MET A 63 1.95 12.32 -16.78
N GLY A 64 1.03 12.19 -15.83
CA GLY A 64 -0.27 11.55 -16.03
C GLY A 64 -0.17 10.03 -16.19
N SER A 65 0.76 9.40 -15.48
CA SER A 65 1.02 7.96 -15.56
C SER A 65 0.00 7.12 -14.80
N CYS A 66 -0.69 7.75 -13.86
CA CYS A 66 -1.72 7.10 -13.04
C CYS A 66 -2.70 8.14 -12.50
N ARG A 67 -3.82 7.64 -11.97
CA ARG A 67 -4.83 8.43 -11.26
C ARG A 67 -5.05 7.93 -9.83
N ILE A 68 -4.34 6.87 -9.44
CA ILE A 68 -4.38 6.26 -8.11
C ILE A 68 -2.96 5.88 -7.71
N ILE A 69 -2.62 6.03 -6.42
CA ILE A 69 -1.34 5.59 -5.86
C ILE A 69 -1.58 4.57 -4.74
N ASN A 70 -0.89 3.44 -4.83
CA ASN A 70 -0.77 2.48 -3.75
C ASN A 70 0.41 2.88 -2.85
N ILE A 71 0.17 3.03 -1.55
CA ILE A 71 1.21 3.36 -0.57
C ILE A 71 1.49 2.14 0.30
N LYS A 72 2.76 1.71 0.31
CA LYS A 72 3.30 0.66 1.18
C LYS A 72 4.49 1.21 1.96
N PRO A 73 4.39 1.41 3.28
CA PRO A 73 5.51 1.97 4.07
C PRO A 73 6.81 1.20 3.90
N GLY A 74 6.74 -0.13 3.79
CA GLY A 74 7.93 -0.97 3.57
C GLY A 74 8.61 -0.73 2.23
N ARG A 75 7.89 -0.30 1.19
CA ARG A 75 8.43 0.03 -0.13
C ARG A 75 9.01 1.44 -0.20
N VAL A 76 8.32 2.42 0.39
CA VAL A 76 8.68 3.84 0.25
C VAL A 76 9.64 4.34 1.34
N GLY A 77 10.09 3.47 2.26
CA GLY A 77 11.08 3.82 3.28
C GLY A 77 10.50 4.30 4.61
N GLY A 78 9.25 3.94 4.91
CA GLY A 78 8.63 4.16 6.22
C GLY A 78 7.50 5.18 6.25
N TYR A 79 6.98 5.45 7.45
CA TYR A 79 5.75 6.25 7.64
C TYR A 79 5.92 7.73 7.31
N THR A 80 7.10 8.29 7.54
CA THR A 80 7.37 9.71 7.21
C THR A 80 7.25 9.95 5.71
N GLU A 81 7.83 9.09 4.90
CA GLU A 81 7.73 9.21 3.44
C GLU A 81 6.32 8.89 2.95
N SER A 82 5.68 7.85 3.51
CA SER A 82 4.29 7.49 3.21
C SER A 82 3.34 8.67 3.44
N LYS A 83 3.51 9.41 4.55
CA LYS A 83 2.71 10.59 4.85
C LYS A 83 2.95 11.72 3.86
N LYS A 84 4.19 11.98 3.45
CA LYS A 84 4.49 12.99 2.42
C LYS A 84 3.83 12.65 1.08
N ILE A 85 3.86 11.38 0.68
CA ILE A 85 3.19 10.88 -0.52
C ILE A 85 1.69 11.09 -0.39
N HIS A 86 1.09 10.66 0.72
CA HIS A 86 -0.34 10.87 1.02
C HIS A 86 -0.74 12.34 0.91
N ASP A 87 -0.02 13.24 1.59
CA ASP A 87 -0.35 14.67 1.63
C ASP A 87 -0.21 15.30 0.23
N TYR A 88 0.81 14.90 -0.53
CA TYR A 88 0.97 15.37 -1.91
C TYR A 88 -0.18 14.87 -2.81
N CYS A 89 -0.53 13.59 -2.75
CA CYS A 89 -1.66 13.04 -3.49
C CYS A 89 -2.97 13.75 -3.13
N ALA A 90 -3.21 13.99 -1.84
CA ALA A 90 -4.38 14.75 -1.37
C ALA A 90 -4.42 16.16 -1.97
N SER A 91 -3.28 16.87 -2.02
CA SER A 91 -3.19 18.21 -2.62
C SER A 91 -3.46 18.23 -4.13
N LYS A 92 -3.36 17.10 -4.79
CA LYS A 92 -3.60 16.90 -6.23
C LYS A 92 -4.95 16.22 -6.53
N ASN A 93 -5.76 15.93 -5.52
CA ASN A 93 -6.99 15.15 -5.63
C ASN A 93 -6.77 13.75 -6.25
N ILE A 94 -5.62 13.15 -5.97
CA ILE A 94 -5.29 11.77 -6.36
C ILE A 94 -5.63 10.86 -5.19
N PRO A 95 -6.61 9.95 -5.31
CA PRO A 95 -6.94 9.00 -4.27
C PRO A 95 -5.79 8.04 -4.02
N VAL A 96 -5.65 7.60 -2.77
CA VAL A 96 -4.68 6.60 -2.38
C VAL A 96 -5.36 5.44 -1.66
N TRP A 97 -4.68 4.29 -1.65
CA TRP A 97 -5.04 3.16 -0.83
C TRP A 97 -3.80 2.51 -0.24
N HIS A 98 -3.98 1.77 0.84
CA HIS A 98 -2.88 1.11 1.53
C HIS A 98 -2.69 -0.30 0.99
N GLY A 99 -1.54 -0.56 0.37
CA GLY A 99 -1.15 -1.89 -0.06
C GLY A 99 -0.59 -2.71 1.11
N GLY A 100 -1.07 -3.94 1.26
CA GLY A 100 -0.59 -4.87 2.27
C GLY A 100 0.70 -5.57 1.87
N MET A 101 1.43 -5.98 2.91
CA MET A 101 2.58 -6.88 2.83
C MET A 101 2.39 -7.99 3.89
N LEU A 102 3.33 -8.89 4.03
CA LEU A 102 3.29 -9.96 5.03
C LEU A 102 3.77 -9.44 6.41
N GLU A 103 3.19 -8.32 6.87
CA GLU A 103 3.57 -7.72 8.14
C GLU A 103 3.09 -8.55 9.33
N SER A 104 3.91 -8.58 10.38
CA SER A 104 3.46 -8.95 11.73
C SER A 104 2.47 -7.93 12.29
N GLY A 105 1.84 -8.24 13.40
CA GLY A 105 0.91 -7.31 14.07
C GLY A 105 1.54 -5.96 14.43
N ILE A 106 2.86 -5.89 14.65
CA ILE A 106 3.57 -4.62 14.90
C ILE A 106 3.55 -3.74 13.65
N GLY A 107 3.97 -4.27 12.50
CA GLY A 107 3.93 -3.51 11.24
C GLY A 107 2.50 -3.17 10.82
N ARG A 108 1.57 -4.10 11.03
CA ARG A 108 0.15 -3.91 10.73
C ARG A 108 -0.48 -2.78 11.55
N ALA A 109 -0.11 -2.63 12.83
CA ALA A 109 -0.59 -1.55 13.68
C ALA A 109 -0.29 -0.17 13.06
N GLY A 110 0.95 0.03 12.62
CA GLY A 110 1.33 1.27 11.95
C GLY A 110 0.64 1.45 10.60
N ASN A 111 0.43 0.37 9.85
CA ASN A 111 -0.26 0.41 8.56
C ASN A 111 -1.75 0.75 8.72
N VAL A 112 -2.43 0.18 9.70
CA VAL A 112 -3.83 0.52 10.02
C VAL A 112 -3.95 1.98 10.45
N ALA A 113 -3.01 2.47 11.28
CA ALA A 113 -2.97 3.88 11.67
C ALA A 113 -2.73 4.81 10.47
N LEU A 114 -1.83 4.47 9.56
CA LEU A 114 -1.60 5.23 8.34
C LEU A 114 -2.84 5.26 7.44
N ALA A 115 -3.48 4.11 7.24
CA ALA A 115 -4.66 3.98 6.40
C ALA A 115 -5.90 4.72 6.95
N SER A 116 -5.87 5.19 8.19
CA SER A 116 -6.92 6.04 8.77
C SER A 116 -6.83 7.52 8.36
N LEU A 117 -5.81 7.92 7.62
CA LEU A 117 -5.69 9.29 7.10
C LEU A 117 -6.74 9.57 6.01
N PRO A 118 -7.24 10.82 5.89
CA PRO A 118 -8.45 11.13 5.11
C PRO A 118 -8.42 10.76 3.64
N ASN A 119 -7.24 10.77 2.99
CA ASN A 119 -7.16 10.49 1.54
C ASN A 119 -7.02 9.00 1.20
N PHE A 120 -6.94 8.12 2.19
CA PHE A 120 -7.08 6.67 1.97
C PHE A 120 -8.55 6.32 1.80
N ILE A 121 -9.10 6.61 0.62
CA ILE A 121 -10.54 6.53 0.33
C ILE A 121 -10.93 5.30 -0.48
N LEU A 122 -9.98 4.51 -0.92
CA LEU A 122 -10.21 3.25 -1.62
C LEU A 122 -10.00 2.06 -0.66
N PRO A 123 -10.64 0.91 -0.93
CA PRO A 123 -10.42 -0.30 -0.13
C PRO A 123 -8.94 -0.66 -0.06
N SER A 124 -8.45 -0.90 1.16
CA SER A 124 -7.04 -1.25 1.41
C SER A 124 -6.82 -2.76 1.42
N ASP A 125 -5.60 -3.20 1.09
CA ASP A 125 -5.18 -4.60 1.22
C ASP A 125 -4.55 -4.84 2.62
N LEU A 126 -5.32 -4.50 3.66
CA LEU A 126 -4.96 -4.75 5.06
C LEU A 126 -5.69 -6.01 5.54
N SER A 127 -4.98 -7.12 5.57
CA SER A 127 -5.56 -8.41 5.95
C SER A 127 -5.50 -8.65 7.47
N PRO A 128 -6.40 -9.46 8.04
CA PRO A 128 -6.28 -9.95 9.40
C PRO A 128 -4.97 -10.70 9.63
N ASN A 129 -4.44 -10.68 10.87
CA ASN A 129 -3.19 -11.38 11.19
C ASN A 129 -3.24 -12.86 10.82
N ARG A 130 -4.37 -13.52 11.08
CA ARG A 130 -4.56 -14.96 10.84
C ARG A 130 -4.51 -15.38 9.38
N LYS A 131 -4.55 -14.42 8.43
CA LYS A 131 -4.36 -14.73 7.02
C LYS A 131 -2.95 -15.25 6.73
N TYR A 132 -1.94 -14.76 7.46
CA TYR A 132 -0.53 -15.06 7.19
C TYR A 132 0.14 -15.87 8.29
N TYR A 133 -0.29 -15.70 9.56
CA TYR A 133 0.38 -16.28 10.71
C TYR A 133 -0.61 -17.06 11.58
N THR A 134 -0.24 -18.27 11.98
CA THR A 134 -0.98 -19.06 12.98
C THR A 134 -0.81 -18.49 14.38
N GLU A 135 0.31 -17.83 14.63
CA GLU A 135 0.65 -17.12 15.86
C GLU A 135 1.41 -15.84 15.48
N ASP A 136 1.03 -14.72 16.05
CA ASP A 136 1.68 -13.42 15.80
C ASP A 136 2.46 -12.96 17.03
N ILE A 137 3.34 -11.99 16.86
CA ILE A 137 4.19 -11.41 17.92
C ILE A 137 3.53 -10.26 18.67
N VAL A 138 2.21 -10.09 18.54
CA VAL A 138 1.41 -9.12 19.30
C VAL A 138 0.30 -9.83 20.08
N GLU A 139 -0.13 -9.23 21.19
CA GLU A 139 -1.24 -9.78 22.01
C GLU A 139 -2.61 -9.52 21.34
N THR A 140 -2.78 -8.34 20.75
CA THR A 140 -4.03 -7.93 20.09
C THR A 140 -3.94 -8.20 18.59
N LEU A 141 -4.79 -9.09 18.08
CA LEU A 141 -4.86 -9.40 16.67
C LEU A 141 -5.83 -8.44 15.96
N PHE A 142 -5.46 -8.06 14.73
CA PHE A 142 -6.35 -7.34 13.85
C PHE A 142 -7.30 -8.32 13.16
N GLU A 143 -8.57 -8.08 13.28
CA GLU A 143 -9.64 -8.86 12.67
C GLU A 143 -10.51 -7.95 11.79
N LEU A 144 -11.18 -8.52 10.80
CA LEU A 144 -12.17 -7.80 10.03
C LEU A 144 -13.47 -7.67 10.82
N ASN A 145 -14.00 -6.47 10.87
CA ASN A 145 -15.38 -6.23 11.32
C ASN A 145 -16.38 -6.80 10.30
N PRO A 146 -17.65 -7.03 10.69
CA PRO A 146 -18.68 -7.55 9.78
C PRO A 146 -18.90 -6.71 8.51
N ASP A 147 -18.59 -5.41 8.58
CA ASP A 147 -18.67 -4.46 7.46
C ASP A 147 -17.41 -4.40 6.59
N GLY A 148 -16.41 -5.26 6.86
CA GLY A 148 -15.14 -5.32 6.14
C GLY A 148 -14.10 -4.28 6.57
N THR A 149 -14.36 -3.51 7.63
CA THR A 149 -13.38 -2.56 8.19
C THR A 149 -12.44 -3.24 9.20
N ILE A 150 -11.34 -2.56 9.53
CA ILE A 150 -10.45 -2.92 10.65
C ILE A 150 -10.46 -1.77 11.66
N THR A 151 -10.65 -2.11 12.94
CA THR A 151 -10.64 -1.12 14.02
C THR A 151 -9.24 -0.57 14.22
N VAL A 152 -9.10 0.75 14.20
CA VAL A 152 -7.84 1.44 14.49
C VAL A 152 -7.57 1.39 15.98
N PRO A 153 -6.40 0.89 16.45
CA PRO A 153 -6.04 0.91 17.86
C PRO A 153 -5.92 2.34 18.39
N THR A 154 -6.42 2.57 19.60
CA THR A 154 -6.39 3.88 20.28
C THR A 154 -5.44 3.92 21.48
N GLY A 155 -4.73 2.82 21.77
CA GLY A 155 -3.75 2.74 22.84
C GLY A 155 -2.51 3.60 22.59
N PRO A 156 -1.68 3.81 23.62
CA PRO A 156 -0.44 4.60 23.49
C PRO A 156 0.57 3.93 22.55
N GLY A 157 1.49 4.72 22.02
CA GLY A 157 2.54 4.24 21.12
C GLY A 157 1.97 3.76 19.78
N ILE A 158 2.29 2.53 19.40
CA ILE A 158 1.77 1.90 18.17
C ILE A 158 0.37 1.28 18.36
N GLY A 159 -0.20 1.38 19.58
CA GLY A 159 -1.54 0.91 19.89
C GLY A 159 -1.69 -0.61 20.10
N VAL A 160 -0.59 -1.37 20.09
CA VAL A 160 -0.57 -2.81 20.36
C VAL A 160 0.56 -3.18 21.32
N GLU A 161 0.39 -4.27 22.07
CA GLU A 161 1.40 -4.83 22.96
C GLU A 161 2.11 -5.99 22.31
N VAL A 162 3.43 -6.06 22.49
CA VAL A 162 4.26 -7.13 21.94
C VAL A 162 4.13 -8.38 22.82
N ASN A 163 3.80 -9.52 22.21
CA ASN A 163 3.89 -10.83 22.85
C ASN A 163 5.36 -11.26 22.95
N MET A 164 5.98 -10.98 24.09
CA MET A 164 7.41 -11.27 24.31
C MET A 164 7.74 -12.76 24.23
N LYS A 165 6.81 -13.65 24.58
CA LYS A 165 7.02 -15.11 24.48
C LYS A 165 7.06 -15.55 23.01
N ALA A 166 6.13 -15.06 22.19
CA ALA A 166 6.12 -15.33 20.76
C ALA A 166 7.34 -14.72 20.08
N LEU A 167 7.69 -13.48 20.43
CA LEU A 167 8.88 -12.82 19.91
C LEU A 167 10.16 -13.62 20.20
N GLU A 168 10.34 -14.10 21.43
CA GLU A 168 11.50 -14.92 21.81
C GLU A 168 11.51 -16.26 21.05
N LYS A 169 10.36 -16.93 20.95
CA LYS A 169 10.19 -18.19 20.23
C LYS A 169 10.62 -18.10 18.76
N TYR A 170 10.31 -17.00 18.08
CA TYR A 170 10.60 -16.80 16.65
C TYR A 170 11.89 -16.03 16.38
N THR A 171 12.60 -15.58 17.41
CA THR A 171 13.87 -14.87 17.25
C THR A 171 14.98 -15.81 16.79
N VAL A 172 15.51 -15.58 15.59
CA VAL A 172 16.62 -16.37 15.02
C VAL A 172 18.00 -15.73 15.28
N LYS A 173 18.04 -14.41 15.52
CA LYS A 173 19.28 -13.65 15.78
C LYS A 173 18.98 -12.38 16.56
N LYS A 174 19.82 -12.09 17.57
CA LYS A 174 19.80 -10.81 18.31
C LYS A 174 21.05 -10.03 17.98
N CYS A 175 20.91 -8.71 17.86
CA CYS A 175 22.03 -7.77 17.70
C CYS A 175 21.78 -6.59 18.63
N GLU A 176 22.75 -6.27 19.48
CA GLU A 176 22.71 -5.09 20.35
C GLU A 176 23.61 -4.00 19.76
N GLN A 177 23.04 -2.83 19.51
CA GLN A 177 23.80 -1.64 19.21
C GLN A 177 23.84 -0.75 20.47
N LYS A 178 25.03 -0.48 20.98
CA LYS A 178 25.23 0.53 22.01
C LYS A 178 25.19 1.90 21.32
N ALA A 179 24.36 2.80 21.83
CA ALA A 179 24.31 4.21 21.43
C ALA A 179 25.61 4.93 21.81
#